data_a8f5cdb6c637d251cdaa200fe893e35c
#
_entry.id   a8f5cdb6c637d251cdaa200fe893e35c
#
_cell.length_a   1.000
_cell.length_b   1.000
_cell.length_c   1.000
_cell.angle_alpha   90.00
_cell.angle_beta   90.00
_cell.angle_gamma   90.00
#
_symmetry.space_group_name_H-M   'P 1'
#
loop_
_entity.id
_entity.type
_entity.pdbx_description
1 polymer ?
#
loop_
_entity_poly.entity_id
_entity_poly.type
_entity_poly.pdbx_seq_one_letter_code
_entity_poly.pdbx_strand_id
1 'polypeptide(L)'
;MPAFNENYHSVHGAIQESQHVFIDAAFKEKSKENTDIRIFEMGFGTGLNAFMTYLEQKKQDSKIRIHYHTIEAFPISLETAFQLNYAEKLAANSEKIAFEALHRAVWNDTTDIAPRFRLTKYHNKIEDIDLPNNYFDIIYFDAFAPSSQANLWTAEIFTKMYNCLKINGILTTYCAKGVVKR
;
A
#
# COMPACT_ATOMS: atom_id res chain seq x y z
N MET A 1 -11.01 9.16 21.78
CA MET A 1 -9.94 8.46 21.05
C MET A 1 -8.64 9.16 21.36
N PRO A 2 -7.58 8.48 21.80
CA PRO A 2 -6.30 9.15 21.91
C PRO A 2 -5.87 9.52 20.49
N ALA A 3 -5.68 10.83 20.25
CA ALA A 3 -5.04 11.30 19.04
C ALA A 3 -3.65 10.66 18.97
N PHE A 4 -3.39 9.88 17.94
CA PHE A 4 -2.04 9.50 17.60
C PHE A 4 -1.32 10.79 17.21
N ASN A 5 -0.57 11.33 18.15
CA ASN A 5 0.22 12.54 17.98
C ASN A 5 1.59 12.15 17.38
N GLU A 6 1.58 11.32 16.34
CA GLU A 6 2.72 11.25 15.44
C GLU A 6 2.56 12.45 14.52
N ASN A 7 3.48 13.42 14.66
CA ASN A 7 3.65 14.47 13.69
C ASN A 7 3.68 13.81 12.31
N TYR A 8 2.64 14.02 11.51
CA TYR A 8 2.65 13.72 10.11
C TYR A 8 3.96 14.32 9.57
N HIS A 9 4.94 13.45 9.29
CA HIS A 9 6.11 13.85 8.52
C HIS A 9 5.57 14.67 7.37
N SER A 10 6.15 15.81 7.06
CA SER A 10 5.60 16.72 6.06
C SER A 10 5.16 15.88 4.86
N VAL A 11 4.04 16.20 4.22
CA VAL A 11 3.50 15.46 3.06
C VAL A 11 4.61 15.12 2.05
N HIS A 12 5.60 16.01 1.90
CA HIS A 12 6.79 15.78 1.07
C HIS A 12 7.67 14.62 1.56
N GLY A 13 7.87 14.48 2.86
CA GLY A 13 8.63 13.37 3.44
C GLY A 13 7.94 12.04 3.18
N ALA A 14 6.62 11.96 3.39
CA ALA A 14 5.85 10.75 3.11
C ALA A 14 5.89 10.34 1.63
N ILE A 15 5.80 11.32 0.71
CA ILE A 15 5.91 11.08 -0.73
C ILE A 15 7.30 10.55 -1.10
N GLN A 16 8.37 11.15 -0.56
CA GLN A 16 9.75 10.72 -0.84
C GLN A 16 10.00 9.31 -0.29
N GLU A 17 9.56 9.02 0.93
CA GLU A 17 9.68 7.71 1.54
C GLU A 17 8.92 6.65 0.74
N SER A 18 7.65 6.92 0.40
CA SER A 18 6.84 6.03 -0.42
C SER A 18 7.48 5.79 -1.79
N GLN A 19 7.99 6.84 -2.44
CA GLN A 19 8.69 6.72 -3.72
C GLN A 19 9.89 5.77 -3.62
N HIS A 20 10.74 5.95 -2.62
CA HIS A 20 11.96 5.18 -2.48
C HIS A 20 11.68 3.73 -2.05
N VAL A 21 10.85 3.55 -1.00
CA VAL A 21 10.66 2.25 -0.35
C VAL A 21 9.72 1.35 -1.14
N PHE A 22 8.60 1.88 -1.63
CA PHE A 22 7.56 1.06 -2.23
C PHE A 22 7.60 1.09 -3.76
N ILE A 23 7.80 2.27 -4.35
CA ILE A 23 7.79 2.38 -5.81
C ILE A 23 9.13 1.94 -6.41
N ASP A 24 10.24 2.56 -6.02
CA ASP A 24 11.54 2.31 -6.66
C ASP A 24 12.09 0.93 -6.28
N ALA A 25 12.08 0.58 -4.98
CA ALA A 25 12.70 -0.66 -4.49
C ALA A 25 11.86 -1.92 -4.73
N ALA A 26 10.53 -1.80 -4.97
CA ALA A 26 9.69 -2.97 -5.17
C ALA A 26 8.91 -2.94 -6.50
N PHE A 27 8.04 -1.95 -6.70
CA PHE A 27 7.17 -1.94 -7.88
C PHE A 27 7.96 -1.89 -9.18
N LYS A 28 8.90 -0.95 -9.30
CA LYS A 28 9.74 -0.83 -10.50
C LYS A 28 10.60 -2.05 -10.75
N GLU A 29 11.11 -2.69 -9.70
CA GLU A 29 11.88 -3.93 -9.86
C GLU A 29 11.02 -5.05 -10.42
N LYS A 30 9.83 -5.26 -9.86
CA LYS A 30 8.92 -6.30 -10.33
C LYS A 30 8.36 -6.02 -11.73
N SER A 31 8.13 -4.78 -12.07
CA SER A 31 7.59 -4.39 -13.39
C SER A 31 8.56 -4.58 -14.55
N LYS A 32 9.85 -4.81 -14.28
CA LYS A 32 10.83 -5.15 -15.33
C LYS A 32 10.56 -6.52 -15.96
N GLU A 33 10.04 -7.46 -15.17
CA GLU A 33 9.90 -8.86 -15.56
C GLU A 33 8.43 -9.32 -15.65
N ASN A 34 7.51 -8.58 -15.03
CA ASN A 34 6.13 -8.99 -14.90
C ASN A 34 5.16 -7.94 -15.44
N THR A 35 4.16 -8.40 -16.19
CA THR A 35 3.06 -7.57 -16.71
C THR A 35 1.73 -7.82 -15.97
N ASP A 36 1.70 -8.75 -15.02
CA ASP A 36 0.57 -9.01 -14.12
C ASP A 36 1.12 -9.10 -12.71
N ILE A 37 0.86 -8.06 -11.89
CA ILE A 37 1.47 -7.87 -10.58
C ILE A 37 0.39 -7.82 -9.51
N ARG A 38 0.53 -8.69 -8.50
CA ARG A 38 -0.32 -8.71 -7.32
C ARG A 38 0.43 -8.10 -6.15
N ILE A 39 -0.14 -7.05 -5.61
CA ILE A 39 0.43 -6.29 -4.48
C ILE A 39 -0.48 -6.48 -3.27
N PHE A 40 0.12 -6.71 -2.10
CA PHE A 40 -0.57 -6.59 -0.83
C PHE A 40 0.02 -5.44 -0.03
N GLU A 41 -0.81 -4.54 0.42
CA GLU A 41 -0.43 -3.43 1.29
C GLU A 41 -1.00 -3.63 2.68
N MET A 42 -0.15 -3.54 3.68
CA MET A 42 -0.54 -3.53 5.07
C MET A 42 -0.63 -2.09 5.57
N GLY A 43 -1.87 -1.63 5.80
CA GLY A 43 -2.18 -0.24 6.13
C GLY A 43 -2.51 0.59 4.88
N PHE A 44 -3.80 0.71 4.51
CA PHE A 44 -4.22 1.61 3.43
C PHE A 44 -3.98 3.08 3.79
N GLY A 45 -4.24 3.41 5.06
CA GLY A 45 -4.01 4.75 5.59
C GLY A 45 -4.61 5.86 4.74
N THR A 46 -3.75 6.74 4.23
CA THR A 46 -4.12 7.87 3.37
C THR A 46 -4.23 7.52 1.88
N GLY A 47 -4.01 6.26 1.50
CA GLY A 47 -4.05 5.80 0.11
C GLY A 47 -2.88 6.26 -0.76
N LEU A 48 -1.81 6.80 -0.14
CA LEU A 48 -0.66 7.34 -0.86
C LEU A 48 0.05 6.30 -1.71
N ASN A 49 0.39 5.14 -1.12
CA ASN A 49 1.12 4.08 -1.83
C ASN A 49 0.30 3.50 -3.00
N ALA A 50 -1.00 3.30 -2.79
CA ALA A 50 -1.91 2.84 -3.84
C ALA A 50 -1.97 3.87 -4.99
N PHE A 51 -2.09 5.15 -4.66
CA PHE A 51 -2.13 6.21 -5.67
C PHE A 51 -0.81 6.36 -6.42
N MET A 52 0.33 6.32 -5.73
CA MET A 52 1.65 6.38 -6.36
C MET A 52 1.92 5.16 -7.24
N THR A 53 1.48 3.98 -6.83
CA THR A 53 1.55 2.76 -7.65
C THR A 53 0.72 2.89 -8.93
N TYR A 54 -0.50 3.42 -8.81
CA TYR A 54 -1.34 3.74 -9.97
C TYR A 54 -0.66 4.75 -10.93
N LEU A 55 -0.11 5.83 -10.40
CA LEU A 55 0.59 6.83 -11.22
C LEU A 55 1.81 6.24 -11.93
N GLU A 56 2.57 5.39 -11.26
CA GLU A 56 3.74 4.75 -11.85
C GLU A 56 3.35 3.73 -12.93
N GLN A 57 2.29 2.92 -12.71
CA GLN A 57 1.73 2.06 -13.73
C GLN A 57 1.36 2.85 -15.00
N LYS A 58 0.71 4.00 -14.81
CA LYS A 58 0.29 4.85 -15.93
C LYS A 58 1.46 5.41 -16.71
N LYS A 59 2.57 5.78 -16.04
CA LYS A 59 3.81 6.24 -16.70
C LYS A 59 4.47 5.16 -17.55
N GLN A 60 4.38 3.90 -17.14
CA GLN A 60 5.01 2.77 -17.83
C GLN A 60 4.18 2.23 -19.01
N ASP A 61 3.37 3.08 -19.65
CA ASP A 61 2.59 2.78 -20.86
C ASP A 61 1.54 1.66 -20.67
N SER A 62 1.05 1.52 -19.46
CA SER A 62 -0.13 0.74 -19.04
C SER A 62 -0.23 -0.73 -19.51
N LYS A 63 0.87 -1.35 -19.92
CA LYS A 63 0.87 -2.79 -20.26
C LYS A 63 0.72 -3.66 -19.01
N ILE A 64 1.08 -3.10 -17.86
CA ILE A 64 1.08 -3.79 -16.57
C ILE A 64 -0.35 -3.80 -16.01
N ARG A 65 -0.82 -4.99 -15.64
CA ARG A 65 -2.04 -5.17 -14.87
C ARG A 65 -1.69 -5.25 -13.40
N ILE A 66 -2.40 -4.50 -12.58
CA ILE A 66 -2.23 -4.49 -11.13
C ILE A 66 -3.48 -5.01 -10.44
N HIS A 67 -3.28 -5.97 -9.56
CA HIS A 67 -4.24 -6.42 -8.57
C HIS A 67 -3.73 -5.94 -7.21
N TYR A 68 -4.24 -4.79 -6.80
CA TYR A 68 -3.84 -4.14 -5.54
C TYR A 68 -4.78 -4.56 -4.42
N HIS A 69 -4.25 -5.22 -3.42
CA HIS A 69 -4.96 -5.62 -2.21
C HIS A 69 -4.45 -4.79 -1.05
N THR A 70 -5.34 -4.29 -0.22
CA THR A 70 -4.94 -3.54 0.97
C THR A 70 -5.85 -3.85 2.15
N ILE A 71 -5.27 -3.81 3.35
CA ILE A 71 -6.01 -4.02 4.60
C ILE A 71 -5.89 -2.78 5.48
N GLU A 72 -6.99 -2.42 6.15
CA GLU A 72 -7.04 -1.31 7.09
C GLU A 72 -8.05 -1.61 8.20
N ALA A 73 -7.59 -1.51 9.44
CA ALA A 73 -8.43 -1.75 10.60
C ALA A 73 -9.25 -0.50 11.00
N PHE A 74 -8.75 0.69 10.67
CA PHE A 74 -9.32 1.98 11.07
C PHE A 74 -9.34 2.97 9.90
N PRO A 75 -10.18 2.73 8.87
CA PRO A 75 -10.23 3.59 7.70
C PRO A 75 -10.51 5.04 8.05
N ILE A 76 -9.82 5.97 7.39
CA ILE A 76 -10.14 7.39 7.49
C ILE A 76 -11.48 7.68 6.79
N SER A 77 -12.17 8.74 7.22
CA SER A 77 -13.40 9.17 6.57
C SER A 77 -13.15 9.68 5.15
N LEU A 78 -14.15 9.59 4.26
CA LEU A 78 -14.05 10.17 2.92
C LEU A 78 -13.82 11.69 2.97
N GLU A 79 -14.42 12.37 3.94
CA GLU A 79 -14.21 13.79 4.15
C GLU A 79 -12.72 14.10 4.42
N THR A 80 -12.08 13.35 5.33
CA THR A 80 -10.65 13.48 5.60
C THR A 80 -9.82 13.14 4.36
N ALA A 81 -10.16 12.04 3.67
CA ALA A 81 -9.44 11.62 2.47
C ALA A 81 -9.46 12.69 1.37
N PHE A 82 -10.58 13.35 1.15
CA PHE A 82 -10.71 14.37 0.10
C PHE A 82 -10.04 15.71 0.44
N GLN A 83 -9.65 15.90 1.69
CA GLN A 83 -8.80 17.03 2.09
C GLN A 83 -7.32 16.80 1.82
N LEU A 84 -6.92 15.54 1.53
CA LEU A 84 -5.55 15.20 1.15
C LEU A 84 -5.26 15.72 -0.26
N ASN A 85 -4.21 16.50 -0.40
CA ASN A 85 -3.86 17.14 -1.66
C ASN A 85 -2.75 16.41 -2.44
N TYR A 86 -2.71 15.07 -2.35
CA TYR A 86 -1.68 14.27 -3.01
C TYR A 86 -1.65 14.43 -4.53
N ALA A 87 -2.81 14.58 -5.18
CA ALA A 87 -2.86 14.81 -6.62
C ALA A 87 -2.13 16.11 -7.01
N GLU A 88 -2.29 17.18 -6.24
CA GLU A 88 -1.58 18.44 -6.43
C GLU A 88 -0.09 18.29 -6.14
N LYS A 89 0.28 17.70 -4.99
CA LYS A 89 1.67 17.53 -4.53
C LYS A 89 2.49 16.64 -5.46
N LEU A 90 1.86 15.68 -6.11
CA LEU A 90 2.49 14.79 -7.09
C LEU A 90 2.41 15.32 -8.53
N ALA A 91 1.95 16.57 -8.72
CA ALA A 91 1.72 17.18 -10.04
C ALA A 91 0.83 16.31 -10.95
N ALA A 92 -0.14 15.62 -10.36
CA ALA A 92 -1.03 14.65 -11.00
C ALA A 92 -2.51 15.09 -10.88
N ASN A 93 -2.82 16.36 -11.05
CA ASN A 93 -4.17 16.92 -10.88
C ASN A 93 -5.21 16.26 -11.80
N SER A 94 -4.81 15.83 -13.01
CA SER A 94 -5.68 15.07 -13.91
C SER A 94 -6.13 13.73 -13.34
N GLU A 95 -5.42 13.19 -12.37
CA GLU A 95 -5.67 11.89 -11.75
C GLU A 95 -6.39 12.00 -10.38
N LYS A 96 -6.84 13.20 -10.01
CA LYS A 96 -7.60 13.41 -8.77
C LYS A 96 -8.82 12.48 -8.67
N ILE A 97 -9.50 12.26 -9.78
CA ILE A 97 -10.67 11.35 -9.85
C ILE A 97 -10.25 9.91 -9.49
N ALA A 98 -9.09 9.45 -9.95
CA ALA A 98 -8.58 8.12 -9.61
C ALA A 98 -8.23 8.04 -8.11
N PHE A 99 -7.61 9.07 -7.53
CA PHE A 99 -7.36 9.14 -6.09
C PHE A 99 -8.66 9.06 -5.28
N GLU A 100 -9.68 9.83 -5.66
CA GLU A 100 -10.99 9.77 -5.01
C GLU A 100 -11.65 8.39 -5.19
N ALA A 101 -11.50 7.74 -6.35
CA ALA A 101 -12.03 6.41 -6.61
C ALA A 101 -11.40 5.35 -5.70
N LEU A 102 -10.08 5.44 -5.40
CA LEU A 102 -9.40 4.56 -4.43
C LEU A 102 -10.08 4.63 -3.05
N HIS A 103 -10.44 5.82 -2.61
CA HIS A 103 -11.12 5.99 -1.32
C HIS A 103 -12.59 5.56 -1.34
N ARG A 104 -13.32 5.86 -2.44
CA ARG A 104 -14.74 5.48 -2.60
C ARG A 104 -14.94 3.98 -2.83
N ALA A 105 -13.90 3.26 -3.25
CA ALA A 105 -13.97 1.81 -3.43
C ALA A 105 -14.50 1.12 -2.17
N VAL A 106 -15.44 0.19 -2.36
CA VAL A 106 -16.16 -0.47 -1.28
C VAL A 106 -15.20 -1.36 -0.48
N TRP A 107 -15.32 -1.32 0.84
CA TRP A 107 -14.59 -2.22 1.73
C TRP A 107 -15.13 -3.64 1.66
N ASN A 108 -14.25 -4.63 1.80
CA ASN A 108 -14.52 -6.07 1.67
C ASN A 108 -15.02 -6.47 0.29
N ASP A 109 -14.65 -5.69 -0.72
CA ASP A 109 -14.99 -5.94 -2.11
C ASP A 109 -13.86 -5.54 -3.05
N THR A 110 -14.00 -5.88 -4.32
CA THR A 110 -13.06 -5.56 -5.39
C THR A 110 -13.67 -4.56 -6.35
N THR A 111 -12.95 -3.49 -6.63
CA THR A 111 -13.36 -2.38 -7.52
C THR A 111 -12.35 -2.16 -8.62
N ASP A 112 -12.76 -2.04 -9.85
CA ASP A 112 -11.92 -1.57 -10.96
C ASP A 112 -11.78 -0.04 -10.87
N ILE A 113 -10.59 0.45 -10.51
CA ILE A 113 -10.28 1.88 -10.37
C ILE A 113 -10.02 2.51 -11.73
N ALA A 114 -9.31 1.78 -12.59
CA ALA A 114 -8.94 2.20 -13.94
C ALA A 114 -8.68 0.97 -14.81
N PRO A 115 -8.55 1.12 -16.13
CA PRO A 115 -8.10 0.03 -16.98
C PRO A 115 -6.81 -0.60 -16.43
N ARG A 116 -6.87 -1.91 -16.15
CA ARG A 116 -5.76 -2.72 -15.60
C ARG A 116 -5.31 -2.37 -14.18
N PHE A 117 -6.07 -1.58 -13.44
CA PHE A 117 -5.85 -1.35 -12.01
C PHE A 117 -7.09 -1.74 -11.21
N ARG A 118 -7.02 -2.86 -10.53
CA ARG A 118 -8.07 -3.41 -9.68
C ARG A 118 -7.65 -3.31 -8.23
N LEU A 119 -8.55 -2.80 -7.38
CA LEU A 119 -8.35 -2.63 -5.95
C LEU A 119 -9.30 -3.53 -5.15
N THR A 120 -8.73 -4.32 -4.26
CA THR A 120 -9.48 -5.07 -3.23
C THR A 120 -9.14 -4.49 -1.87
N LYS A 121 -10.14 -4.02 -1.13
CA LYS A 121 -9.97 -3.42 0.19
C LYS A 121 -10.54 -4.34 1.26
N TYR A 122 -9.76 -4.64 2.31
CA TYR A 122 -10.21 -5.40 3.47
C TYR A 122 -10.31 -4.48 4.68
N HIS A 123 -11.54 -4.32 5.22
CA HIS A 123 -11.76 -3.64 6.49
C HIS A 123 -11.68 -4.67 7.60
N ASN A 124 -10.46 -4.97 8.03
CA ASN A 124 -10.20 -6.00 9.04
C ASN A 124 -8.83 -5.76 9.68
N LYS A 125 -8.53 -6.51 10.74
CA LYS A 125 -7.18 -6.63 11.27
C LYS A 125 -6.45 -7.74 10.53
N ILE A 126 -5.12 -7.61 10.42
CA ILE A 126 -4.30 -8.61 9.73
C ILE A 126 -4.29 -9.96 10.45
N GLU A 127 -4.49 -9.95 11.76
CA GLU A 127 -4.58 -11.15 12.58
C GLU A 127 -5.81 -12.00 12.19
N ASP A 128 -6.90 -11.34 11.79
CA ASP A 128 -8.24 -11.94 11.61
C ASP A 128 -8.57 -12.28 10.16
N ILE A 129 -7.64 -12.07 9.21
CA ILE A 129 -7.86 -12.37 7.79
C ILE A 129 -7.00 -13.54 7.32
N ASP A 130 -7.59 -14.41 6.52
CA ASP A 130 -6.86 -15.43 5.78
C ASP A 130 -6.42 -14.90 4.43
N LEU A 131 -5.13 -14.97 4.14
CA LEU A 131 -4.54 -14.58 2.89
C LEU A 131 -4.05 -15.82 2.12
N PRO A 132 -4.15 -15.81 0.80
CA PRO A 132 -3.69 -16.94 -0.01
C PRO A 132 -2.16 -17.08 0.03
N ASN A 133 -1.67 -18.31 0.12
CA ASN A 133 -0.24 -18.63 0.04
C ASN A 133 0.28 -18.46 -1.39
N ASN A 134 1.56 -18.07 -1.54
CA ASN A 134 2.25 -17.94 -2.83
C ASN A 134 1.47 -17.11 -3.86
N TYR A 135 0.91 -16.01 -3.46
CA TYR A 135 -0.02 -15.26 -4.28
C TYR A 135 0.46 -13.87 -4.67
N PHE A 136 1.14 -13.15 -3.77
CA PHE A 136 1.56 -11.78 -4.00
C PHE A 136 2.99 -11.71 -4.54
N ASP A 137 3.19 -10.84 -5.52
CA ASP A 137 4.50 -10.52 -6.07
C ASP A 137 5.24 -9.52 -5.19
N ILE A 138 4.47 -8.62 -4.54
CA ILE A 138 4.98 -7.55 -3.70
C ILE A 138 4.13 -7.46 -2.42
N ILE A 139 4.79 -7.22 -1.29
CA ILE A 139 4.15 -6.79 -0.05
C ILE A 139 4.72 -5.43 0.35
N TYR A 140 3.87 -4.43 0.46
CA TYR A 140 4.14 -3.14 1.10
C TYR A 140 3.75 -3.25 2.57
N PHE A 141 4.75 -3.40 3.43
CA PHE A 141 4.52 -3.47 4.86
C PHE A 141 4.63 -2.06 5.46
N ASP A 142 3.50 -1.33 5.40
CA ASP A 142 3.39 0.09 5.80
C ASP A 142 2.63 0.28 7.12
N ALA A 143 2.84 -0.63 8.06
CA ALA A 143 2.30 -0.50 9.41
C ALA A 143 3.03 0.61 10.19
N PHE A 144 2.36 1.25 11.15
CA PHE A 144 3.03 2.20 12.04
C PHE A 144 4.24 1.59 12.73
N ALA A 145 5.20 2.44 13.10
CA ALA A 145 6.46 2.00 13.71
C ALA A 145 6.26 1.01 14.88
N PRO A 146 7.22 0.10 15.11
CA PRO A 146 7.15 -0.87 16.22
C PRO A 146 6.89 -0.25 17.59
N SER A 147 7.27 1.02 17.78
CA SER A 147 6.97 1.78 19.00
C SER A 147 5.47 2.09 19.17
N SER A 148 4.72 2.15 18.08
CA SER A 148 3.30 2.53 18.06
C SER A 148 2.38 1.32 17.86
N GLN A 149 2.82 0.31 17.11
CA GLN A 149 2.06 -0.91 16.79
C GLN A 149 2.91 -2.17 16.91
N ALA A 150 3.48 -2.42 18.11
CA ALA A 150 4.37 -3.56 18.33
C ALA A 150 3.75 -4.93 17.95
N ASN A 151 2.42 -5.08 18.08
CA ASN A 151 1.68 -6.29 17.76
C ASN A 151 1.76 -6.67 16.27
N LEU A 152 2.02 -5.74 15.37
CA LEU A 152 2.17 -5.99 13.94
C LEU A 152 3.60 -6.40 13.53
N TRP A 153 4.59 -6.20 14.42
CA TRP A 153 6.00 -6.46 14.18
C TRP A 153 6.47 -7.77 14.83
N THR A 154 5.62 -8.77 14.79
CA THR A 154 5.89 -10.09 15.39
C THR A 154 6.33 -11.11 14.34
N ALA A 155 7.03 -12.15 14.79
CA ALA A 155 7.42 -13.27 13.92
C ALA A 155 6.21 -13.94 13.26
N GLU A 156 5.07 -13.98 13.95
CA GLU A 156 3.82 -14.55 13.44
C GLU A 156 3.32 -13.76 12.21
N ILE A 157 3.25 -12.43 12.32
CA ILE A 157 2.81 -11.57 11.22
C ILE A 157 3.79 -11.67 10.04
N PHE A 158 5.10 -11.63 10.29
CA PHE A 158 6.09 -11.78 9.21
C PHE A 158 6.05 -13.17 8.56
N THR A 159 5.77 -14.23 9.32
CA THR A 159 5.55 -15.57 8.76
C THR A 159 4.32 -15.59 7.87
N LYS A 160 3.21 -14.97 8.29
CA LYS A 160 2.01 -14.82 7.45
C LYS A 160 2.34 -14.08 6.15
N MET A 161 3.07 -12.96 6.20
CA MET A 161 3.50 -12.22 5.03
C MET A 161 4.41 -13.06 4.11
N TYR A 162 5.39 -13.76 4.70
CA TYR A 162 6.28 -14.64 3.94
C TYR A 162 5.51 -15.75 3.18
N ASN A 163 4.55 -16.39 3.85
CA ASN A 163 3.75 -17.45 3.23
C ASN A 163 2.87 -16.94 2.08
N CYS A 164 2.46 -15.66 2.13
CA CYS A 164 1.67 -15.04 1.07
C CYS A 164 2.51 -14.63 -0.15
N LEU A 165 3.83 -14.45 0.02
CA LEU A 165 4.72 -14.08 -1.07
C LEU A 165 4.94 -15.26 -2.02
N LYS A 166 4.97 -14.97 -3.32
CA LYS A 166 5.50 -15.87 -4.33
C LYS A 166 7.01 -16.06 -4.18
N ILE A 167 7.53 -17.12 -4.77
CA ILE A 167 8.98 -17.28 -4.96
C ILE A 167 9.50 -16.05 -5.70
N ASN A 168 10.59 -15.46 -5.20
CA ASN A 168 11.15 -14.19 -5.68
C ASN A 168 10.22 -12.98 -5.45
N GLY A 169 9.19 -13.08 -4.60
CA GLY A 169 8.40 -11.94 -4.16
C GLY A 169 9.24 -10.95 -3.34
N ILE A 170 8.82 -9.69 -3.30
CA ILE A 170 9.51 -8.62 -2.60
C ILE A 170 8.63 -8.14 -1.45
N LEU A 171 9.17 -8.13 -0.22
CA LEU A 171 8.58 -7.41 0.90
C LEU A 171 9.42 -6.16 1.17
N THR A 172 8.77 -5.01 1.23
CA THR A 172 9.40 -3.74 1.60
C THR A 172 8.74 -3.12 2.80
N THR A 173 9.54 -2.43 3.60
CA THR A 173 9.07 -1.63 4.73
C THR A 173 10.00 -0.44 4.94
N TYR A 174 9.45 0.66 5.42
CA TYR A 174 10.24 1.85 5.77
C TYR A 174 11.04 1.66 7.07
N CYS A 175 10.67 0.70 7.91
CA CYS A 175 11.30 0.48 9.21
C CYS A 175 12.48 -0.48 9.10
N ALA A 176 13.70 0.07 9.20
CA ALA A 176 14.96 -0.69 9.18
C ALA A 176 15.57 -0.93 10.56
N LYS A 177 14.79 -0.90 11.66
CA LYS A 177 15.30 -1.14 13.01
C LYS A 177 15.83 -2.56 13.15
N GLY A 178 16.91 -2.75 13.92
CA GLY A 178 17.65 -4.02 14.08
C GLY A 178 16.81 -5.22 14.55
N VAL A 179 15.65 -4.98 15.16
CA VAL A 179 14.66 -6.01 15.54
C VAL A 179 14.00 -6.65 14.30
N VAL A 180 13.90 -5.92 13.19
CA VAL A 180 13.29 -6.39 11.93
C VAL A 180 14.32 -7.13 11.05
N LYS A 181 15.61 -6.98 11.33
CA LYS A 181 16.73 -7.58 10.55
C LYS A 181 17.19 -8.93 11.10
N ARG A 182 16.64 -9.42 12.17
CA ARG A 182 16.95 -10.70 12.81
C ARG A 182 15.79 -11.68 12.61
#